data_30f3bd99105843523f52de27c079ab9a
#
_entry.id   30f3bd99105843523f52de27c079ab9a
#
_cell.length_a   1.000
_cell.length_b   1.000
_cell.length_c   1.000
_cell.angle_alpha   90.00
_cell.angle_beta   90.00
_cell.angle_gamma   90.00
#
_symmetry.space_group_name_H-M   'P 1'
#
loop_
_entity.id
_entity.type
_entity.pdbx_description
1 polymer ?
#
loop_
_entity_poly.entity_id
_entity_poly.type
_entity_poly.pdbx_seq_one_letter_code
_entity_poly.pdbx_strand_id
1 'polypeptide(L)'
;MLRTRTAGSLRASDIGQVVTLTGWVDRRRDHGGVAFIDLRDASGIAQVVIREEVAHDLRAEYVLAVTGEVSARPEGNANPNLPTGEIEVVVSDVRILNASAPLPFQVSDHAEDAGQVGEEARLRYRYLDLRRSPMQHAIRLRAKVSQAARRVLDSHDFVEIETPTLTRSTPEGARDFLVPARLAPGSWYALPQSPQLFKQLLMVAGMERYYQIARCYRDEDFRADRQPEFTQLDVEMSFVEQDDVIAVAEDVLREVWALIGYDLPTPIPRMTYRDAMERYGSDKPDLRFGCELVDLTSYFKDTTFRVFQNPYVGAVVMPGGAAQSRRTFDAWQEWAKQRGAKGLAYVTVAEDGTLGGPVAKNITDAERAGLAQAAGAEPGDCIFFAAGPVDSSRALLGAARLEIGKRCGLINDDEWSFVWVVDAPLFKPSAEARADGDVALGKSAWTAVHHAFTSPKPECLESFDSDPGNALAYAYDIVCNGNEIGGGSIRIHRSDVQERVFNVMGIGEQEAQEKFGFLLDAFKFGAPPHGGIAFGWDRIVSLLTKADSIRDVIAFPKSGGGFDPLTEAPAPITPEQRKEAGVDAEPDKAEKPAGADKA
;
A
#
# COMPACT_ATOMS: atom_id res chain seq x y z
N MET A 1 -25.81 17.69 -28.93
CA MET A 1 -25.30 16.72 -27.93
C MET A 1 -25.91 15.36 -28.27
N LEU A 2 -25.17 14.26 -28.10
CA LEU A 2 -25.71 12.90 -28.33
C LEU A 2 -26.67 12.42 -27.24
N ARG A 3 -26.69 13.08 -26.09
CA ARG A 3 -27.61 12.80 -24.96
C ARG A 3 -28.07 14.09 -24.28
N THR A 4 -29.28 14.08 -23.73
CA THR A 4 -29.84 15.20 -22.94
C THR A 4 -29.68 14.98 -21.44
N ARG A 5 -29.66 13.72 -20.99
CA ARG A 5 -29.56 13.32 -19.58
C ARG A 5 -28.63 12.08 -19.46
N THR A 6 -28.10 11.85 -18.26
CA THR A 6 -27.38 10.61 -17.94
C THR A 6 -28.36 9.58 -17.38
N ALA A 7 -28.09 8.28 -17.63
CA ALA A 7 -29.00 7.20 -17.24
C ALA A 7 -29.28 7.17 -15.73
N GLY A 8 -28.25 7.22 -14.90
CA GLY A 8 -28.39 7.17 -13.44
C GLY A 8 -28.94 8.44 -12.79
N SER A 9 -29.10 9.54 -13.54
CA SER A 9 -29.60 10.82 -12.99
C SER A 9 -31.14 10.94 -12.95
N LEU A 10 -31.83 10.04 -13.64
CA LEU A 10 -33.31 10.11 -13.72
C LEU A 10 -33.99 9.76 -12.40
N ARG A 11 -35.08 10.47 -12.10
CA ARG A 11 -35.89 10.29 -10.89
C ARG A 11 -37.38 10.40 -11.24
N ALA A 12 -38.26 10.09 -10.28
CA ALA A 12 -39.68 10.24 -10.43
C ALA A 12 -40.14 11.67 -10.81
N SER A 13 -39.35 12.68 -10.45
CA SER A 13 -39.60 14.08 -10.86
C SER A 13 -39.41 14.35 -12.36
N ASP A 14 -38.80 13.42 -13.09
CA ASP A 14 -38.55 13.54 -14.54
C ASP A 14 -39.69 12.90 -15.38
N ILE A 15 -40.70 12.29 -14.74
CA ILE A 15 -41.83 11.65 -15.43
C ILE A 15 -42.51 12.65 -16.37
N GLY A 16 -42.80 12.22 -17.60
CA GLY A 16 -43.39 13.03 -18.67
C GLY A 16 -42.34 13.78 -19.52
N GLN A 17 -41.07 13.79 -19.12
CA GLN A 17 -40.02 14.40 -19.93
C GLN A 17 -39.55 13.46 -21.04
N VAL A 18 -39.34 13.99 -22.23
CA VAL A 18 -38.65 13.28 -23.31
C VAL A 18 -37.15 13.46 -23.17
N VAL A 19 -36.42 12.35 -23.06
CA VAL A 19 -34.97 12.34 -22.86
C VAL A 19 -34.29 11.52 -23.93
N THR A 20 -33.05 11.88 -24.24
CA THR A 20 -32.13 11.03 -25.01
C THR A 20 -31.03 10.56 -24.08
N LEU A 21 -30.91 9.25 -23.90
CA LEU A 21 -29.87 8.57 -23.11
C LEU A 21 -28.87 7.90 -24.04
N THR A 22 -27.63 7.78 -23.60
CA THR A 22 -26.60 6.97 -24.26
C THR A 22 -25.91 6.08 -23.23
N GLY A 23 -25.58 4.85 -23.61
CA GLY A 23 -24.94 3.92 -22.70
C GLY A 23 -24.72 2.55 -23.31
N TRP A 24 -24.30 1.63 -22.49
CA TRP A 24 -24.11 0.22 -22.83
C TRP A 24 -25.29 -0.60 -22.38
N VAL A 25 -25.64 -1.63 -23.16
CA VAL A 25 -26.62 -2.65 -22.77
C VAL A 25 -26.00 -3.50 -21.66
N ASP A 26 -26.40 -3.27 -20.41
CA ASP A 26 -25.93 -4.04 -19.26
C ASP A 26 -26.65 -5.39 -19.17
N ARG A 27 -27.97 -5.35 -19.25
CA ARG A 27 -28.84 -6.53 -19.21
C ARG A 27 -30.03 -6.36 -20.15
N ARG A 28 -30.40 -7.46 -20.80
CA ARG A 28 -31.63 -7.55 -21.60
C ARG A 28 -32.55 -8.62 -21.06
N ARG A 29 -33.83 -8.32 -21.01
CA ARG A 29 -34.94 -9.23 -20.65
C ARG A 29 -36.06 -9.07 -21.68
N ASP A 30 -36.54 -10.18 -22.24
CA ASP A 30 -37.65 -10.19 -23.19
C ASP A 30 -38.91 -10.68 -22.49
N HIS A 31 -40.01 -9.96 -22.66
CA HIS A 31 -41.30 -10.37 -22.13
C HIS A 31 -42.44 -9.91 -23.06
N GLY A 32 -43.16 -10.86 -23.65
CA GLY A 32 -44.35 -10.58 -24.44
C GLY A 32 -44.12 -9.67 -25.66
N GLY A 33 -42.99 -9.77 -26.35
CA GLY A 33 -42.64 -8.95 -27.52
C GLY A 33 -42.10 -7.57 -27.19
N VAL A 34 -41.77 -7.32 -25.91
CA VAL A 34 -41.15 -6.09 -25.42
C VAL A 34 -39.78 -6.44 -24.84
N ALA A 35 -38.74 -5.69 -25.20
CA ALA A 35 -37.41 -5.81 -24.58
C ALA A 35 -37.24 -4.76 -23.47
N PHE A 36 -36.93 -5.24 -22.29
CA PHE A 36 -36.49 -4.43 -21.16
C PHE A 36 -34.97 -4.45 -21.12
N ILE A 37 -34.37 -3.29 -21.27
CA ILE A 37 -32.93 -3.15 -21.28
C ILE A 37 -32.49 -2.27 -20.11
N ASP A 38 -31.57 -2.78 -19.31
CA ASP A 38 -30.85 -1.98 -18.35
C ASP A 38 -29.72 -1.27 -19.11
N LEU A 39 -29.90 0.03 -19.35
CA LEU A 39 -28.93 0.87 -20.05
C LEU A 39 -28.00 1.51 -19.01
N ARG A 40 -26.72 1.18 -19.08
CA ARG A 40 -25.68 1.61 -18.14
C ARG A 40 -24.83 2.73 -18.74
N ASP A 41 -24.63 3.78 -17.97
CA ASP A 41 -23.59 4.76 -18.21
C ASP A 41 -22.74 5.00 -16.93
N ALA A 42 -21.88 6.00 -16.96
CA ALA A 42 -21.00 6.33 -15.84
C ALA A 42 -21.75 6.81 -14.58
N SER A 43 -23.01 7.21 -14.68
CA SER A 43 -23.84 7.71 -13.58
C SER A 43 -24.68 6.61 -12.94
N GLY A 44 -24.85 5.46 -13.61
CA GLY A 44 -25.68 4.35 -13.17
C GLY A 44 -26.49 3.71 -14.28
N ILE A 45 -27.60 3.09 -13.92
CA ILE A 45 -28.45 2.30 -14.78
C ILE A 45 -29.84 2.91 -14.86
N ALA A 46 -30.44 2.95 -16.05
CA ALA A 46 -31.87 3.20 -16.25
C ALA A 46 -32.48 2.07 -17.06
N GLN A 47 -33.68 1.61 -16.67
CA GLN A 47 -34.46 0.69 -17.49
C GLN A 47 -35.04 1.42 -18.68
N VAL A 48 -34.84 0.90 -19.88
CA VAL A 48 -35.45 1.37 -21.12
C VAL A 48 -36.32 0.27 -21.72
N VAL A 49 -37.48 0.63 -22.23
CA VAL A 49 -38.50 -0.30 -22.75
C VAL A 49 -38.59 -0.11 -24.27
N ILE A 50 -38.20 -1.13 -25.02
CA ILE A 50 -38.13 -1.10 -26.49
C ILE A 50 -39.13 -2.09 -27.07
N ARG A 51 -39.99 -1.61 -28.00
CA ARG A 51 -41.05 -2.41 -28.63
C ARG A 51 -40.79 -2.64 -30.13
N GLU A 52 -39.63 -2.28 -30.63
CA GLU A 52 -39.26 -2.37 -32.05
C GLU A 52 -38.53 -3.67 -32.35
N GLU A 53 -38.54 -4.09 -33.64
CA GLU A 53 -37.80 -5.28 -34.13
C GLU A 53 -36.30 -5.19 -33.84
N VAL A 54 -35.73 -3.99 -33.83
CA VAL A 54 -34.31 -3.74 -33.52
C VAL A 54 -33.92 -4.29 -32.13
N ALA A 55 -34.88 -4.43 -31.21
CA ALA A 55 -34.64 -5.02 -29.89
C ALA A 55 -34.09 -6.44 -30.00
N HIS A 56 -34.46 -7.22 -31.03
CA HIS A 56 -33.98 -8.60 -31.20
C HIS A 56 -32.49 -8.71 -31.52
N ASP A 57 -31.88 -7.67 -32.10
CA ASP A 57 -30.47 -7.63 -32.46
C ASP A 57 -29.55 -7.11 -31.35
N LEU A 58 -30.12 -6.49 -30.34
CA LEU A 58 -29.33 -5.94 -29.22
C LEU A 58 -28.70 -7.04 -28.37
N ARG A 59 -27.42 -6.89 -28.07
CA ARG A 59 -26.64 -7.80 -27.23
C ARG A 59 -25.94 -7.04 -26.11
N ALA A 60 -25.47 -7.76 -25.11
CA ALA A 60 -24.70 -7.19 -24.01
C ALA A 60 -23.56 -6.32 -24.53
N GLU A 61 -23.36 -5.18 -23.86
CA GLU A 61 -22.31 -4.20 -24.16
C GLU A 61 -22.43 -3.49 -25.52
N TYR A 62 -23.56 -3.63 -26.25
CA TYR A 62 -23.85 -2.74 -27.37
C TYR A 62 -24.00 -1.30 -26.87
N VAL A 63 -23.46 -0.35 -27.60
CA VAL A 63 -23.58 1.08 -27.30
C VAL A 63 -24.80 1.65 -28.02
N LEU A 64 -25.74 2.17 -27.23
CA LEU A 64 -27.00 2.69 -27.76
C LEU A 64 -27.15 4.19 -27.50
N ALA A 65 -27.91 4.85 -28.38
CA ALA A 65 -28.61 6.09 -28.10
C ALA A 65 -30.12 5.79 -28.19
N VAL A 66 -30.84 6.09 -27.12
CA VAL A 66 -32.30 5.87 -27.04
C VAL A 66 -32.97 7.17 -26.70
N THR A 67 -34.05 7.49 -27.44
CA THR A 67 -34.91 8.65 -27.14
C THR A 67 -36.27 8.13 -26.72
N GLY A 68 -36.84 8.65 -25.65
CA GLY A 68 -38.14 8.22 -25.14
C GLY A 68 -38.62 9.07 -24.00
N GLU A 69 -39.87 8.79 -23.57
CA GLU A 69 -40.53 9.47 -22.45
C GLU A 69 -40.22 8.73 -21.15
N VAL A 70 -39.87 9.48 -20.09
CA VAL A 70 -39.72 8.95 -18.74
C VAL A 70 -41.10 8.67 -18.18
N SER A 71 -41.36 7.44 -17.76
CA SER A 71 -42.64 6.97 -17.20
C SER A 71 -42.42 6.29 -15.85
N ALA A 72 -43.42 6.27 -15.01
CA ALA A 72 -43.42 5.43 -13.80
C ALA A 72 -43.42 3.95 -14.20
N ARG A 73 -42.65 3.10 -13.49
CA ARG A 73 -42.81 1.65 -13.64
C ARG A 73 -44.22 1.22 -13.20
N PRO A 74 -44.78 0.17 -13.80
CA PRO A 74 -46.05 -0.39 -13.36
C PRO A 74 -46.01 -0.71 -11.85
N GLU A 75 -47.18 -0.60 -11.21
CA GLU A 75 -47.34 -0.88 -9.79
C GLU A 75 -46.79 -2.29 -9.44
N GLY A 76 -46.01 -2.37 -8.39
CA GLY A 76 -45.31 -3.61 -7.95
C GLY A 76 -43.98 -3.92 -8.68
N ASN A 77 -43.60 -3.17 -9.71
CA ASN A 77 -42.35 -3.41 -10.48
C ASN A 77 -41.22 -2.42 -10.15
N ALA A 78 -41.40 -1.59 -9.14
CA ALA A 78 -40.32 -0.72 -8.66
C ALA A 78 -39.13 -1.56 -8.15
N ASN A 79 -37.91 -1.15 -8.50
CA ASN A 79 -36.69 -1.81 -8.04
C ASN A 79 -36.00 -0.98 -6.95
N PRO A 80 -36.10 -1.38 -5.67
CA PRO A 80 -35.51 -0.60 -4.56
C PRO A 80 -33.99 -0.57 -4.57
N ASN A 81 -33.34 -1.44 -5.33
CA ASN A 81 -31.88 -1.52 -5.41
C ASN A 81 -31.26 -0.53 -6.41
N LEU A 82 -32.10 0.21 -7.16
CA LEU A 82 -31.62 1.21 -8.11
C LEU A 82 -32.17 2.59 -7.75
N PRO A 83 -31.35 3.65 -7.75
CA PRO A 83 -31.85 5.03 -7.57
C PRO A 83 -32.87 5.46 -8.63
N THR A 84 -32.86 4.81 -9.80
CA THR A 84 -33.81 5.00 -10.92
C THR A 84 -34.94 3.97 -10.89
N GLY A 85 -35.07 3.18 -9.83
CA GLY A 85 -35.92 2.00 -9.79
C GLY A 85 -37.42 2.25 -9.85
N GLU A 86 -37.88 3.49 -9.64
CA GLU A 86 -39.28 3.89 -9.75
C GLU A 86 -39.72 4.25 -11.17
N ILE A 87 -38.74 4.46 -12.07
CA ILE A 87 -39.01 4.94 -13.43
C ILE A 87 -38.47 3.97 -14.48
N GLU A 88 -38.99 4.13 -15.68
CA GLU A 88 -38.46 3.53 -16.92
C GLU A 88 -38.58 4.55 -18.06
N VAL A 89 -37.83 4.37 -19.13
CA VAL A 89 -37.95 5.18 -20.34
C VAL A 89 -38.63 4.37 -21.42
N VAL A 90 -39.81 4.80 -21.84
CA VAL A 90 -40.55 4.21 -22.96
C VAL A 90 -39.99 4.78 -24.25
N VAL A 91 -39.26 3.94 -24.97
CA VAL A 91 -38.42 4.35 -26.11
C VAL A 91 -39.25 4.55 -27.36
N SER A 92 -39.05 5.67 -28.06
CA SER A 92 -39.63 6.01 -29.36
C SER A 92 -38.61 5.96 -30.52
N ASP A 93 -37.31 6.03 -30.23
CA ASP A 93 -36.22 5.92 -31.24
C ASP A 93 -35.01 5.24 -30.62
N VAL A 94 -34.44 4.29 -31.33
CA VAL A 94 -33.24 3.52 -30.95
C VAL A 94 -32.20 3.57 -32.07
N ARG A 95 -30.98 3.93 -31.68
CA ARG A 95 -29.84 3.87 -32.59
C ARG A 95 -28.72 3.06 -31.98
N ILE A 96 -28.23 2.06 -32.68
CA ILE A 96 -27.00 1.35 -32.34
C ILE A 96 -25.82 2.24 -32.76
N LEU A 97 -25.10 2.79 -31.76
CA LEU A 97 -23.92 3.59 -32.00
C LEU A 97 -22.72 2.70 -32.31
N ASN A 98 -22.64 1.55 -31.62
CA ASN A 98 -21.62 0.54 -31.92
C ASN A 98 -22.07 -0.83 -31.38
N ALA A 99 -21.78 -1.88 -32.14
CA ALA A 99 -22.00 -3.25 -31.73
C ALA A 99 -20.81 -3.79 -30.94
N SER A 100 -21.05 -4.77 -30.07
CA SER A 100 -20.01 -5.47 -29.33
C SER A 100 -19.78 -6.86 -29.88
N ALA A 101 -18.52 -7.30 -29.90
CA ALA A 101 -18.18 -8.70 -30.08
C ALA A 101 -18.61 -9.52 -28.84
N PRO A 102 -18.68 -10.86 -28.93
CA PRO A 102 -18.87 -11.70 -27.75
C PRO A 102 -17.84 -11.40 -26.66
N LEU A 103 -18.31 -11.21 -25.44
CA LEU A 103 -17.46 -10.82 -24.33
C LEU A 103 -16.59 -12.00 -23.85
N PRO A 104 -15.31 -11.75 -23.50
CA PRO A 104 -14.44 -12.77 -22.90
C PRO A 104 -14.87 -13.16 -21.48
N PHE A 105 -15.59 -12.27 -20.80
CA PHE A 105 -16.20 -12.49 -19.47
C PHE A 105 -17.36 -11.52 -19.27
N GLN A 106 -18.19 -11.79 -18.28
CA GLN A 106 -19.33 -10.95 -17.93
C GLN A 106 -18.90 -9.64 -17.26
N VAL A 107 -19.44 -8.52 -17.73
CA VAL A 107 -19.22 -7.18 -17.19
C VAL A 107 -20.30 -6.79 -16.18
N SER A 108 -21.55 -7.24 -16.41
CA SER A 108 -22.68 -6.94 -15.56
C SER A 108 -22.55 -7.57 -14.15
N ASP A 109 -22.89 -6.81 -13.11
CA ASP A 109 -22.89 -7.27 -11.71
C ASP A 109 -24.00 -8.29 -11.38
N HIS A 110 -24.91 -8.52 -12.32
CA HIS A 110 -26.05 -9.47 -12.16
C HIS A 110 -25.67 -10.93 -12.46
N ALA A 111 -24.46 -11.18 -12.90
CA ALA A 111 -24.01 -12.55 -13.15
C ALA A 111 -23.56 -13.23 -11.85
N GLU A 112 -24.08 -14.43 -11.56
CA GLU A 112 -23.69 -15.24 -10.41
C GLU A 112 -22.17 -15.54 -10.40
N ASP A 113 -21.52 -15.50 -11.59
CA ASP A 113 -20.09 -15.76 -11.80
C ASP A 113 -19.21 -14.49 -11.88
N ALA A 114 -19.77 -13.30 -11.63
CA ALA A 114 -19.03 -12.03 -11.80
C ALA A 114 -17.77 -11.91 -10.92
N GLY A 115 -17.66 -12.69 -9.84
CA GLY A 115 -16.49 -12.74 -8.95
C GLY A 115 -15.40 -13.73 -9.34
N GLN A 116 -15.64 -14.64 -10.31
CA GLN A 116 -14.74 -15.77 -10.62
C GLN A 116 -13.80 -15.53 -11.80
N VAL A 117 -13.77 -14.32 -12.37
CA VAL A 117 -12.88 -14.00 -13.49
C VAL A 117 -11.44 -13.96 -13.04
N GLY A 118 -10.59 -14.81 -13.64
CA GLY A 118 -9.17 -14.87 -13.32
C GLY A 118 -8.44 -13.54 -13.58
N GLU A 119 -7.43 -13.23 -12.76
CA GLU A 119 -6.68 -11.97 -12.83
C GLU A 119 -6.10 -11.71 -14.23
N GLU A 120 -5.53 -12.73 -14.87
CA GLU A 120 -4.95 -12.58 -16.22
C GLU A 120 -5.96 -12.08 -17.25
N ALA A 121 -7.17 -12.64 -17.26
CA ALA A 121 -8.23 -12.20 -18.18
C ALA A 121 -8.69 -10.78 -17.86
N ARG A 122 -8.82 -10.43 -16.56
CA ARG A 122 -9.16 -9.08 -16.10
C ARG A 122 -8.11 -8.05 -16.54
N LEU A 123 -6.83 -8.38 -16.45
CA LEU A 123 -5.73 -7.50 -16.85
C LEU A 123 -5.62 -7.39 -18.38
N ARG A 124 -5.79 -8.50 -19.11
CA ARG A 124 -5.76 -8.51 -20.58
C ARG A 124 -6.88 -7.67 -21.20
N TYR A 125 -8.07 -7.75 -20.64
CA TYR A 125 -9.24 -6.98 -21.09
C TYR A 125 -9.60 -5.90 -20.05
N ARG A 126 -8.59 -5.21 -19.52
CA ARG A 126 -8.75 -4.26 -18.42
C ARG A 126 -9.79 -3.19 -18.69
N TYR A 127 -9.94 -2.73 -19.92
CA TYR A 127 -10.97 -1.77 -20.33
C TYR A 127 -12.40 -2.32 -20.19
N LEU A 128 -12.61 -3.63 -20.20
CA LEU A 128 -13.90 -4.26 -19.87
C LEU A 128 -14.06 -4.43 -18.36
N ASP A 129 -13.02 -4.88 -17.67
CA ASP A 129 -13.01 -5.01 -16.21
C ASP A 129 -13.30 -3.67 -15.53
N LEU A 130 -12.76 -2.57 -16.06
CA LEU A 130 -13.02 -1.20 -15.58
C LEU A 130 -14.48 -0.74 -15.75
N ARG A 131 -15.32 -1.44 -16.55
CA ARG A 131 -16.77 -1.18 -16.61
C ARG A 131 -17.54 -1.73 -15.43
N ARG A 132 -16.97 -2.69 -14.69
CA ARG A 132 -17.62 -3.33 -13.53
C ARG A 132 -17.74 -2.33 -12.38
N SER A 133 -18.84 -2.39 -11.63
CA SER A 133 -19.15 -1.42 -10.58
C SER A 133 -18.05 -1.30 -9.51
N PRO A 134 -17.44 -2.38 -8.99
CA PRO A 134 -16.36 -2.25 -8.01
C PRO A 134 -15.16 -1.48 -8.56
N MET A 135 -14.78 -1.72 -9.82
CA MET A 135 -13.65 -1.04 -10.47
C MET A 135 -13.96 0.44 -10.74
N GLN A 136 -15.18 0.74 -11.22
CA GLN A 136 -15.66 2.12 -11.38
C GLN A 136 -15.63 2.87 -10.05
N HIS A 137 -16.12 2.24 -8.99
CA HIS A 137 -16.13 2.82 -7.65
C HIS A 137 -14.70 3.12 -7.18
N ALA A 138 -13.79 2.17 -7.29
CA ALA A 138 -12.41 2.32 -6.84
C ALA A 138 -11.68 3.48 -7.54
N ILE A 139 -11.75 3.55 -8.87
CA ILE A 139 -11.10 4.63 -9.63
C ILE A 139 -11.71 6.00 -9.36
N ARG A 140 -13.05 6.07 -9.19
CA ARG A 140 -13.75 7.32 -8.84
C ARG A 140 -13.45 7.77 -7.42
N LEU A 141 -13.40 6.83 -6.47
CA LEU A 141 -13.00 7.14 -5.09
C LEU A 141 -11.56 7.64 -5.05
N ARG A 142 -10.64 7.00 -5.77
CA ARG A 142 -9.26 7.46 -5.92
C ARG A 142 -9.16 8.92 -6.34
N ALA A 143 -9.97 9.33 -7.31
CA ALA A 143 -10.01 10.73 -7.75
C ALA A 143 -10.51 11.67 -6.63
N LYS A 144 -11.54 11.27 -5.87
CA LYS A 144 -12.04 12.04 -4.72
C LYS A 144 -11.02 12.14 -3.59
N VAL A 145 -10.29 11.04 -3.31
CA VAL A 145 -9.20 11.01 -2.32
C VAL A 145 -8.12 12.03 -2.68
N SER A 146 -7.71 12.07 -3.96
CA SER A 146 -6.74 13.06 -4.44
C SER A 146 -7.25 14.50 -4.33
N GLN A 147 -8.52 14.74 -4.63
CA GLN A 147 -9.14 16.05 -4.47
C GLN A 147 -9.24 16.48 -3.01
N ALA A 148 -9.56 15.56 -2.09
CA ALA A 148 -9.62 15.84 -0.66
C ALA A 148 -8.24 16.25 -0.12
N ALA A 149 -7.20 15.50 -0.45
CA ALA A 149 -5.84 15.82 -0.05
C ALA A 149 -5.39 17.20 -0.57
N ARG A 150 -5.66 17.51 -1.85
CA ARG A 150 -5.35 18.83 -2.42
C ARG A 150 -6.04 19.97 -1.65
N ARG A 151 -7.32 19.83 -1.34
CA ARG A 151 -8.04 20.88 -0.57
C ARG A 151 -7.42 21.13 0.80
N VAL A 152 -7.03 20.07 1.50
CA VAL A 152 -6.36 20.22 2.80
C VAL A 152 -5.01 20.92 2.64
N LEU A 153 -4.18 20.45 1.73
CA LEU A 153 -2.84 20.98 1.53
C LEU A 153 -2.90 22.44 1.04
N ASP A 154 -3.83 22.77 0.15
CA ASP A 154 -4.06 24.16 -0.28
C ASP A 154 -4.45 25.06 0.91
N SER A 155 -5.27 24.56 1.85
CA SER A 155 -5.66 25.30 3.05
C SER A 155 -4.51 25.52 4.05
N HIS A 156 -3.44 24.75 3.92
CA HIS A 156 -2.19 24.89 4.67
C HIS A 156 -1.08 25.62 3.88
N ASP A 157 -1.42 26.29 2.79
CA ASP A 157 -0.48 27.06 1.93
C ASP A 157 0.61 26.21 1.26
N PHE A 158 0.33 24.94 0.98
CA PHE A 158 1.24 24.10 0.20
C PHE A 158 1.14 24.38 -1.29
N VAL A 159 2.26 24.25 -1.99
CA VAL A 159 2.36 24.40 -3.44
C VAL A 159 2.54 23.01 -4.07
N GLU A 160 1.67 22.66 -5.03
CA GLU A 160 1.84 21.45 -5.84
C GLU A 160 2.92 21.68 -6.89
N ILE A 161 4.03 20.93 -6.81
CA ILE A 161 5.19 21.11 -7.70
C ILE A 161 5.57 19.75 -8.28
N GLU A 162 5.67 19.67 -9.61
CA GLU A 162 6.17 18.48 -10.31
C GLU A 162 7.70 18.44 -10.27
N THR A 163 8.25 17.27 -10.00
CA THR A 163 9.68 16.99 -10.03
C THR A 163 10.04 16.15 -11.26
N PRO A 164 11.31 16.14 -11.71
CA PRO A 164 11.71 15.38 -12.91
C PRO A 164 11.43 13.89 -12.82
N THR A 165 10.91 13.32 -13.90
CA THR A 165 10.80 11.87 -14.11
C THR A 165 12.08 11.29 -14.72
N LEU A 166 12.73 12.02 -15.64
CA LEU A 166 14.04 11.66 -16.16
C LEU A 166 15.12 12.31 -15.29
N THR A 167 15.73 11.52 -14.44
CA THR A 167 16.72 12.01 -13.48
C THR A 167 17.99 11.15 -13.49
N ARG A 168 18.90 11.41 -12.60
CA ARG A 168 20.10 10.59 -12.39
C ARG A 168 19.78 9.43 -11.44
N SER A 169 20.43 8.28 -11.64
CA SER A 169 20.41 7.18 -10.68
C SER A 169 20.90 7.65 -9.31
N THR A 170 20.04 7.54 -8.32
CA THR A 170 20.34 7.86 -6.93
C THR A 170 19.81 6.70 -6.06
N PRO A 171 20.67 5.96 -5.37
CA PRO A 171 20.25 4.78 -4.63
C PRO A 171 19.41 5.19 -3.42
N GLU A 172 18.14 4.70 -3.36
CA GLU A 172 17.19 4.95 -2.28
C GLU A 172 16.66 3.64 -1.63
N GLY A 173 17.37 2.52 -1.81
CA GLY A 173 17.00 1.24 -1.22
C GLY A 173 16.44 0.21 -2.22
N ALA A 174 15.99 0.62 -3.40
CA ALA A 174 15.56 -0.26 -4.49
C ALA A 174 16.51 -0.15 -5.71
N ARG A 175 16.30 -1.01 -6.71
CA ARG A 175 16.95 -0.85 -8.02
C ARG A 175 16.19 0.14 -8.88
N ASP A 176 16.93 0.88 -9.71
CA ASP A 176 16.36 1.87 -10.63
C ASP A 176 15.95 1.23 -11.95
N PHE A 177 14.86 1.73 -12.55
CA PHE A 177 14.61 1.57 -13.98
C PHE A 177 15.44 2.58 -14.76
N LEU A 178 16.18 2.10 -15.76
CA LEU A 178 17.09 2.92 -16.55
C LEU A 178 16.51 3.21 -17.94
N VAL A 179 16.71 4.43 -18.42
CA VAL A 179 16.28 4.91 -19.74
C VAL A 179 17.50 5.41 -20.50
N PRO A 180 17.80 4.88 -21.71
CA PRO A 180 18.98 5.31 -22.47
C PRO A 180 18.84 6.76 -22.96
N ALA A 181 19.94 7.53 -22.88
CA ALA A 181 20.00 8.91 -23.33
C ALA A 181 20.49 8.97 -24.77
N ARG A 182 19.61 9.02 -25.78
CA ARG A 182 19.94 9.04 -27.21
C ARG A 182 20.93 10.16 -27.60
N LEU A 183 20.83 11.32 -26.96
CA LEU A 183 21.73 12.47 -27.22
C LEU A 183 23.10 12.36 -26.55
N ALA A 184 23.27 11.40 -25.65
CA ALA A 184 24.52 11.10 -24.97
C ALA A 184 24.71 9.56 -24.91
N PRO A 185 25.12 8.94 -26.02
CA PRO A 185 25.24 7.49 -26.12
C PRO A 185 26.13 6.93 -25.01
N GLY A 186 25.73 5.81 -24.40
CA GLY A 186 26.40 5.22 -23.23
C GLY A 186 26.04 5.87 -21.89
N SER A 187 25.24 6.93 -21.88
CA SER A 187 24.69 7.54 -20.67
C SER A 187 23.21 7.20 -20.52
N TRP A 188 22.73 7.19 -19.28
CA TRP A 188 21.38 6.75 -18.93
C TRP A 188 20.70 7.71 -17.96
N TYR A 189 19.43 7.94 -18.17
CA TYR A 189 18.54 8.45 -17.12
C TYR A 189 18.07 7.30 -16.25
N ALA A 190 17.65 7.62 -15.03
CA ALA A 190 16.89 6.74 -14.16
C ALA A 190 15.49 7.29 -13.93
N LEU A 191 14.50 6.41 -13.75
CA LEU A 191 13.19 6.81 -13.26
C LEU A 191 13.24 6.95 -11.72
N PRO A 192 12.59 7.97 -11.13
CA PRO A 192 12.72 8.26 -9.71
C PRO A 192 12.03 7.22 -8.83
N GLN A 193 12.72 6.77 -7.79
CA GLN A 193 12.13 5.92 -6.74
C GLN A 193 11.19 6.71 -5.82
N SER A 194 11.49 8.00 -5.64
CA SER A 194 10.70 9.00 -4.93
C SER A 194 11.18 10.42 -5.32
N PRO A 195 10.44 11.49 -5.01
CA PRO A 195 10.90 12.86 -5.18
C PRO A 195 11.90 13.34 -4.11
N GLN A 196 12.46 12.46 -3.27
CA GLN A 196 13.17 12.82 -2.03
C GLN A 196 14.22 13.91 -2.19
N LEU A 197 15.11 13.79 -3.16
CA LEU A 197 16.20 14.75 -3.32
C LEU A 197 15.71 16.11 -3.85
N PHE A 198 14.74 16.08 -4.77
CA PHE A 198 14.20 17.31 -5.36
C PHE A 198 13.35 18.10 -4.36
N LYS A 199 12.55 17.43 -3.53
CA LYS A 199 11.77 18.14 -2.52
C LYS A 199 12.65 18.81 -1.46
N GLN A 200 13.80 18.23 -1.10
CA GLN A 200 14.78 18.88 -0.24
C GLN A 200 15.42 20.10 -0.92
N LEU A 201 15.72 20.02 -2.23
CA LEU A 201 16.15 21.17 -3.00
C LEU A 201 15.11 22.29 -3.06
N LEU A 202 13.81 21.94 -3.10
CA LEU A 202 12.72 22.92 -3.04
C LEU A 202 12.69 23.63 -1.68
N MET A 203 13.03 22.96 -0.59
CA MET A 203 13.18 23.60 0.72
C MET A 203 14.35 24.59 0.72
N VAL A 204 15.51 24.20 0.17
CA VAL A 204 16.65 25.13 -0.02
C VAL A 204 16.27 26.31 -0.92
N ALA A 205 15.41 26.08 -1.93
CA ALA A 205 14.90 27.11 -2.82
C ALA A 205 13.87 28.07 -2.17
N GLY A 206 13.49 27.84 -0.90
CA GLY A 206 12.56 28.70 -0.18
C GLY A 206 11.09 28.50 -0.53
N MET A 207 10.71 27.33 -1.08
CA MET A 207 9.30 26.99 -1.34
C MET A 207 8.52 26.70 -0.06
N GLU A 208 9.20 26.42 1.03
CA GLU A 208 8.73 26.16 2.39
C GLU A 208 7.70 25.04 2.54
N ARG A 209 6.69 24.94 1.65
CA ARG A 209 5.62 23.94 1.72
C ARG A 209 5.35 23.37 0.33
N TYR A 210 5.73 22.13 0.13
CA TYR A 210 5.62 21.41 -1.13
C TYR A 210 4.77 20.16 -0.97
N TYR A 211 3.97 19.86 -1.98
CA TYR A 211 3.43 18.51 -2.17
C TYR A 211 3.38 18.12 -3.64
N GLN A 212 3.27 16.82 -3.87
CA GLN A 212 3.07 16.24 -5.20
C GLN A 212 2.35 14.89 -5.10
N ILE A 213 1.39 14.64 -5.99
CA ILE A 213 0.90 13.27 -6.24
C ILE A 213 1.84 12.66 -7.28
N ALA A 214 2.89 12.02 -6.78
CA ALA A 214 4.06 11.62 -7.55
C ALA A 214 3.94 10.18 -8.07
N ARG A 215 4.37 9.96 -9.32
CA ARG A 215 4.66 8.60 -9.83
C ARG A 215 6.06 8.20 -9.41
N CYS A 216 6.16 7.03 -8.78
CA CYS A 216 7.39 6.43 -8.30
C CYS A 216 7.63 5.09 -8.99
N TYR A 217 8.90 4.72 -9.16
CA TYR A 217 9.31 3.54 -9.91
C TYR A 217 10.36 2.77 -9.14
N ARG A 218 10.15 1.45 -8.91
CA ARG A 218 11.10 0.60 -8.19
C ARG A 218 11.16 -0.77 -8.85
N ASP A 219 12.34 -1.20 -9.24
CA ASP A 219 12.57 -2.54 -9.77
C ASP A 219 12.83 -3.51 -8.62
N GLU A 220 11.74 -3.96 -8.00
CA GLU A 220 11.69 -4.86 -6.85
C GLU A 220 10.85 -6.10 -7.17
N ASP A 221 10.89 -7.09 -6.27
CA ASP A 221 10.02 -8.25 -6.35
C ASP A 221 8.55 -7.85 -6.19
N PHE A 222 7.71 -8.31 -7.11
CA PHE A 222 6.30 -7.97 -7.14
C PHE A 222 5.48 -8.82 -6.18
N ARG A 223 4.59 -8.17 -5.43
CA ARG A 223 3.66 -8.79 -4.48
C ARG A 223 2.26 -8.20 -4.67
N ALA A 224 1.26 -8.71 -3.95
CA ALA A 224 -0.09 -8.17 -4.00
C ALA A 224 -0.20 -6.69 -3.60
N ASP A 225 0.72 -6.22 -2.78
CA ASP A 225 0.83 -4.86 -2.25
C ASP A 225 1.97 -4.02 -2.86
N ARG A 226 2.63 -4.53 -3.94
CA ARG A 226 3.74 -3.86 -4.62
C ARG A 226 3.57 -3.87 -6.14
N GLN A 227 3.88 -2.74 -6.76
CA GLN A 227 3.91 -2.52 -8.20
C GLN A 227 5.23 -1.86 -8.60
N PRO A 228 5.76 -2.11 -9.82
CA PRO A 228 6.99 -1.46 -10.30
C PRO A 228 6.83 0.04 -10.48
N GLU A 229 5.62 0.48 -10.71
CA GLU A 229 5.20 1.88 -10.77
C GLU A 229 3.97 2.08 -9.89
N PHE A 230 4.05 3.05 -9.00
CA PHE A 230 3.01 3.34 -8.00
C PHE A 230 2.91 4.84 -7.73
N THR A 231 1.92 5.23 -6.95
CA THR A 231 1.69 6.64 -6.64
C THR A 231 1.89 6.91 -5.16
N GLN A 232 2.57 8.01 -4.85
CA GLN A 232 2.66 8.57 -3.51
C GLN A 232 2.01 9.95 -3.47
N LEU A 233 1.35 10.29 -2.37
CA LEU A 233 1.23 11.69 -1.98
C LEU A 233 2.48 12.03 -1.18
N ASP A 234 3.32 12.91 -1.75
CA ASP A 234 4.60 13.32 -1.18
C ASP A 234 4.53 14.75 -0.68
N VAL A 235 5.01 15.00 0.54
CA VAL A 235 4.88 16.26 1.25
C VAL A 235 6.21 16.63 1.90
N GLU A 236 6.62 17.91 1.82
CA GLU A 236 7.80 18.41 2.51
C GLU A 236 7.57 19.86 3.01
N MET A 237 8.09 20.18 4.19
CA MET A 237 7.89 21.46 4.87
C MET A 237 9.19 21.95 5.51
N SER A 238 9.43 23.26 5.45
CA SER A 238 10.55 23.93 6.13
C SER A 238 10.15 24.45 7.50
N PHE A 239 11.14 24.60 8.39
CA PHE A 239 11.01 25.17 9.74
C PHE A 239 10.02 24.42 10.62
N VAL A 240 10.07 23.09 10.58
CA VAL A 240 9.16 22.19 11.28
C VAL A 240 9.89 21.15 12.10
N GLU A 241 9.18 20.62 13.11
CA GLU A 241 9.51 19.45 13.87
C GLU A 241 8.50 18.32 13.55
N GLN A 242 8.72 17.14 14.15
CA GLN A 242 7.89 15.96 13.95
C GLN A 242 6.39 16.23 14.13
N ASP A 243 6.01 16.97 15.18
CA ASP A 243 4.61 17.20 15.52
C ASP A 243 3.89 18.08 14.49
N ASP A 244 4.61 19.00 13.84
CA ASP A 244 4.04 19.84 12.79
C ASP A 244 3.70 19.03 11.54
N VAL A 245 4.58 18.10 11.16
CA VAL A 245 4.33 17.22 10.01
C VAL A 245 3.19 16.24 10.31
N ILE A 246 3.17 15.66 11.51
CA ILE A 246 2.11 14.76 11.98
C ILE A 246 0.75 15.47 11.95
N ALA A 247 0.65 16.72 12.41
CA ALA A 247 -0.60 17.46 12.44
C ALA A 247 -1.19 17.65 11.02
N VAL A 248 -0.37 18.05 10.04
CA VAL A 248 -0.81 18.19 8.64
C VAL A 248 -1.20 16.83 8.06
N ALA A 249 -0.43 15.77 8.36
CA ALA A 249 -0.73 14.42 7.92
C ALA A 249 -2.09 13.93 8.48
N GLU A 250 -2.38 14.18 9.75
CA GLU A 250 -3.66 13.84 10.38
C GLU A 250 -4.84 14.60 9.74
N ASP A 251 -4.66 15.87 9.39
CA ASP A 251 -5.69 16.65 8.68
C ASP A 251 -6.01 16.05 7.30
N VAL A 252 -4.99 15.60 6.55
CA VAL A 252 -5.19 14.91 5.27
C VAL A 252 -5.93 13.59 5.48
N LEU A 253 -5.51 12.78 6.45
CA LEU A 253 -6.13 11.47 6.71
C LEU A 253 -7.59 11.63 7.16
N ARG A 254 -7.90 12.61 7.99
CA ARG A 254 -9.27 12.89 8.45
C ARG A 254 -10.21 13.18 7.27
N GLU A 255 -9.82 14.07 6.35
CA GLU A 255 -10.62 14.39 5.17
C GLU A 255 -10.74 13.21 4.20
N VAL A 256 -9.70 12.39 4.09
CA VAL A 256 -9.72 11.19 3.23
C VAL A 256 -10.67 10.13 3.78
N TRP A 257 -10.63 9.82 5.08
CA TRP A 257 -11.55 8.84 5.69
C TRP A 257 -12.98 9.35 5.81
N ALA A 258 -13.18 10.66 5.88
CA ALA A 258 -14.53 11.26 5.82
C ALA A 258 -15.28 10.92 4.52
N LEU A 259 -14.57 10.63 3.42
CA LEU A 259 -15.18 10.21 2.14
C LEU A 259 -15.95 8.88 2.23
N ILE A 260 -15.62 8.04 3.19
CA ILE A 260 -16.31 6.77 3.47
C ILE A 260 -17.21 6.86 4.71
N GLY A 261 -17.42 8.06 5.24
CA GLY A 261 -18.27 8.30 6.41
C GLY A 261 -17.60 7.99 7.77
N TYR A 262 -16.26 7.85 7.80
CA TYR A 262 -15.53 7.61 9.04
C TYR A 262 -14.93 8.93 9.57
N ASP A 263 -15.33 9.28 10.80
CA ASP A 263 -14.76 10.42 11.52
C ASP A 263 -13.51 9.97 12.27
N LEU A 264 -12.33 10.25 11.70
CA LEU A 264 -11.05 9.83 12.24
C LEU A 264 -10.70 10.63 13.51
N PRO A 265 -10.61 9.98 14.69
CA PRO A 265 -10.21 10.65 15.91
C PRO A 265 -8.77 11.15 15.84
N THR A 266 -8.55 12.42 16.20
CA THR A 266 -7.23 13.03 16.32
C THR A 266 -7.05 13.69 17.68
N PRO A 267 -5.85 13.73 18.27
CA PRO A 267 -4.62 13.18 17.72
C PRO A 267 -4.61 11.65 17.69
N ILE A 268 -3.99 11.08 16.66
CA ILE A 268 -3.78 9.63 16.54
C ILE A 268 -2.78 9.16 17.60
N PRO A 269 -3.04 8.03 18.28
CA PRO A 269 -2.10 7.47 19.28
C PRO A 269 -0.70 7.23 18.72
N ARG A 270 0.31 7.37 19.57
CA ARG A 270 1.72 7.10 19.25
C ARG A 270 2.23 5.89 20.01
N MET A 271 3.10 5.13 19.36
CA MET A 271 3.79 3.97 19.91
C MET A 271 5.25 4.03 19.47
N THR A 272 6.18 3.66 20.37
CA THR A 272 7.58 3.52 19.94
C THR A 272 7.76 2.28 19.09
N TYR A 273 8.72 2.29 18.18
CA TYR A 273 9.12 1.11 17.41
C TYR A 273 9.44 -0.07 18.35
N ARG A 274 10.11 0.20 19.47
CA ARG A 274 10.42 -0.81 20.49
C ARG A 274 9.14 -1.47 21.03
N ASP A 275 8.17 -0.68 21.46
CA ASP A 275 6.90 -1.21 21.98
C ASP A 275 6.14 -2.00 20.92
N ALA A 276 6.16 -1.54 19.66
CA ALA A 276 5.53 -2.25 18.55
C ALA A 276 6.16 -3.64 18.34
N MET A 277 7.49 -3.72 18.35
CA MET A 277 8.21 -4.98 18.21
C MET A 277 8.08 -5.89 19.44
N GLU A 278 8.07 -5.34 20.64
CA GLU A 278 7.94 -6.11 21.87
C GLU A 278 6.54 -6.69 22.05
N ARG A 279 5.50 -5.89 21.79
CA ARG A 279 4.10 -6.27 22.04
C ARG A 279 3.45 -6.99 20.86
N TYR A 280 3.86 -6.67 19.64
CA TYR A 280 3.17 -7.16 18.44
C TYR A 280 4.09 -7.91 17.45
N GLY A 281 5.40 -7.87 17.65
CA GLY A 281 6.38 -8.50 16.77
C GLY A 281 6.40 -7.92 15.36
N SER A 282 5.99 -6.65 15.21
CA SER A 282 5.88 -5.96 13.93
C SER A 282 5.98 -4.45 14.13
N ASP A 283 6.65 -3.76 13.21
CA ASP A 283 6.70 -2.30 13.09
C ASP A 283 5.39 -1.68 12.57
N LYS A 284 4.47 -2.51 12.09
CA LYS A 284 3.13 -2.13 11.59
C LYS A 284 2.03 -2.97 12.25
N PRO A 285 1.79 -2.78 13.55
CA PRO A 285 0.86 -3.60 14.30
C PRO A 285 -0.59 -3.36 13.90
N ASP A 286 -1.38 -4.43 13.80
CA ASP A 286 -2.83 -4.36 13.74
C ASP A 286 -3.39 -4.30 15.18
N LEU A 287 -3.94 -3.16 15.56
CA LEU A 287 -4.45 -2.92 16.91
C LEU A 287 -5.95 -3.19 17.08
N ARG A 288 -6.62 -3.75 16.06
CA ARG A 288 -8.06 -4.09 16.14
C ARG A 288 -8.37 -5.24 17.08
N PHE A 289 -7.37 -5.99 17.51
CA PHE A 289 -7.52 -7.12 18.42
C PHE A 289 -6.32 -7.27 19.35
N GLY A 290 -6.51 -8.01 20.46
CA GLY A 290 -5.48 -8.29 21.46
C GLY A 290 -4.43 -9.31 21.03
N CYS A 291 -4.20 -10.33 21.84
CA CYS A 291 -3.20 -11.40 21.67
C CYS A 291 -1.77 -10.84 21.58
N GLU A 292 -1.41 -9.91 22.46
CA GLU A 292 -0.05 -9.35 22.52
C GLU A 292 0.98 -10.45 22.82
N LEU A 293 2.20 -10.25 22.35
CA LEU A 293 3.33 -11.12 22.66
C LEU A 293 3.71 -10.98 24.13
N VAL A 294 4.11 -12.09 24.74
CA VAL A 294 4.57 -12.13 26.12
C VAL A 294 6.03 -12.59 26.15
N ASP A 295 6.91 -11.81 26.77
CA ASP A 295 8.30 -12.20 26.99
C ASP A 295 8.39 -13.10 28.23
N LEU A 296 8.72 -14.35 28.01
CA LEU A 296 8.90 -15.38 29.05
C LEU A 296 10.39 -15.73 29.29
N THR A 297 11.33 -14.93 28.77
CA THR A 297 12.77 -15.18 28.90
C THR A 297 13.18 -15.28 30.37
N SER A 298 12.72 -14.36 31.21
CA SER A 298 12.99 -14.37 32.65
C SER A 298 12.30 -15.55 33.38
N TYR A 299 11.14 -15.96 32.90
CA TYR A 299 10.41 -17.11 33.44
C TYR A 299 11.19 -18.42 33.25
N PHE A 300 11.80 -18.61 32.09
CA PHE A 300 12.55 -19.79 31.73
C PHE A 300 14.08 -19.67 31.95
N LYS A 301 14.56 -18.69 32.69
CA LYS A 301 16.00 -18.44 32.89
C LYS A 301 16.78 -19.67 33.42
N ASP A 302 16.15 -20.47 34.29
CA ASP A 302 16.75 -21.66 34.91
C ASP A 302 16.21 -22.98 34.33
N THR A 303 15.58 -22.95 33.15
CA THR A 303 14.96 -24.10 32.53
C THR A 303 15.96 -25.18 32.12
N THR A 304 15.59 -26.44 32.29
CA THR A 304 16.34 -27.59 31.77
C THR A 304 15.93 -27.95 30.32
N PHE A 305 14.86 -27.34 29.84
CA PHE A 305 14.36 -27.62 28.48
C PHE A 305 15.23 -26.90 27.44
N ARG A 306 16.06 -27.67 26.74
CA ARG A 306 17.07 -27.17 25.81
C ARG A 306 16.54 -26.17 24.76
N VAL A 307 15.30 -26.35 24.31
CA VAL A 307 14.68 -25.46 23.31
C VAL A 307 14.49 -24.04 23.85
N PHE A 308 14.31 -23.90 25.17
CA PHE A 308 14.12 -22.58 25.82
C PHE A 308 15.39 -22.02 26.44
N GLN A 309 16.51 -22.71 26.33
CA GLN A 309 17.84 -22.19 26.67
C GLN A 309 18.38 -21.30 25.54
N ASN A 310 17.68 -20.20 25.26
CA ASN A 310 17.97 -19.25 24.21
C ASN A 310 17.93 -17.81 24.73
N PRO A 311 18.54 -16.84 24.04
CA PRO A 311 18.53 -15.42 24.45
C PRO A 311 17.13 -14.82 24.62
N TYR A 312 16.16 -15.35 23.89
CA TYR A 312 14.75 -14.93 23.95
C TYR A 312 13.83 -16.16 23.93
N VAL A 313 12.81 -16.12 24.78
CA VAL A 313 11.67 -17.06 24.77
C VAL A 313 10.40 -16.21 24.85
N GLY A 314 9.68 -16.12 23.75
CA GLY A 314 8.42 -15.40 23.69
C GLY A 314 7.23 -16.34 23.48
N ALA A 315 6.05 -15.82 23.76
CA ALA A 315 4.78 -16.53 23.60
C ALA A 315 3.70 -15.63 23.01
N VAL A 316 2.71 -16.27 22.37
CA VAL A 316 1.42 -15.68 21.98
C VAL A 316 0.30 -16.66 22.29
N VAL A 317 -0.80 -16.14 22.84
CA VAL A 317 -1.95 -16.96 23.23
C VAL A 317 -3.00 -17.00 22.13
N MET A 318 -3.47 -18.20 21.80
CA MET A 318 -4.61 -18.42 20.93
C MET A 318 -5.84 -18.77 21.77
N PRO A 319 -6.84 -17.86 21.86
CA PRO A 319 -8.08 -18.11 22.59
C PRO A 319 -8.81 -19.34 22.05
N GLY A 320 -9.25 -20.24 22.96
CA GLY A 320 -9.95 -21.47 22.61
C GLY A 320 -9.11 -22.49 21.82
N GLY A 321 -7.80 -22.28 21.71
CA GLY A 321 -6.91 -23.07 20.88
C GLY A 321 -6.68 -24.52 21.35
N ALA A 322 -6.97 -24.83 22.64
CA ALA A 322 -6.81 -26.18 23.18
C ALA A 322 -7.75 -27.21 22.52
N ALA A 323 -8.89 -26.77 22.02
CA ALA A 323 -9.87 -27.62 21.35
C ALA A 323 -9.46 -28.05 19.93
N GLN A 324 -8.34 -27.56 19.41
CA GLN A 324 -7.90 -27.86 18.05
C GLN A 324 -7.44 -29.33 17.89
N SER A 325 -7.68 -29.85 16.69
CA SER A 325 -7.25 -31.20 16.36
C SER A 325 -5.73 -31.29 16.20
N ARG A 326 -5.17 -32.50 16.38
CA ARG A 326 -3.75 -32.75 16.10
C ARG A 326 -3.35 -32.32 14.69
N ARG A 327 -4.21 -32.57 13.69
CA ARG A 327 -3.96 -32.13 12.30
C ARG A 327 -3.79 -30.60 12.19
N THR A 328 -4.53 -29.83 12.98
CA THR A 328 -4.40 -28.38 13.00
C THR A 328 -3.07 -27.95 13.60
N PHE A 329 -2.61 -28.61 14.67
CA PHE A 329 -1.27 -28.36 15.22
C PHE A 329 -0.16 -28.75 14.25
N ASP A 330 -0.30 -29.84 13.52
CA ASP A 330 0.64 -30.21 12.46
C ASP A 330 0.68 -29.14 11.34
N ALA A 331 -0.47 -28.57 10.98
CA ALA A 331 -0.55 -27.47 10.03
C ALA A 331 0.15 -26.18 10.54
N TRP A 332 0.09 -25.90 11.85
CA TRP A 332 0.85 -24.81 12.46
C TRP A 332 2.37 -25.03 12.36
N GLN A 333 2.84 -26.27 12.49
CA GLN A 333 4.27 -26.58 12.31
C GLN A 333 4.72 -26.30 10.87
N GLU A 334 3.94 -26.74 9.87
CA GLU A 334 4.24 -26.48 8.46
C GLU A 334 4.15 -24.98 8.12
N TRP A 335 3.19 -24.27 8.69
CA TRP A 335 3.06 -22.82 8.58
C TRP A 335 4.32 -22.08 9.08
N ALA A 336 4.87 -22.51 10.20
CA ALA A 336 6.09 -21.95 10.77
C ALA A 336 7.33 -22.28 9.91
N LYS A 337 7.44 -23.50 9.40
CA LYS A 337 8.55 -23.93 8.53
C LYS A 337 8.58 -23.15 7.22
N GLN A 338 7.41 -22.86 6.62
CA GLN A 338 7.31 -22.01 5.42
C GLN A 338 7.83 -20.58 5.64
N ARG A 339 7.95 -20.17 6.91
CA ARG A 339 8.51 -18.88 7.35
C ARG A 339 9.94 -18.97 7.85
N GLY A 340 10.63 -20.08 7.56
CA GLY A 340 12.03 -20.28 7.91
C GLY A 340 12.28 -20.75 9.35
N ALA A 341 11.24 -20.96 10.16
CA ALA A 341 11.39 -21.48 11.50
C ALA A 341 11.49 -23.00 11.51
N LYS A 342 12.08 -23.58 12.56
CA LYS A 342 12.16 -25.04 12.75
C LYS A 342 10.81 -25.67 13.14
N GLY A 343 9.89 -24.87 13.61
CA GLY A 343 8.56 -25.24 14.07
C GLY A 343 8.00 -24.17 15.02
N LEU A 344 6.80 -24.38 15.52
CA LEU A 344 6.13 -23.53 16.49
C LEU A 344 5.76 -24.37 17.71
N ALA A 345 6.55 -24.27 18.78
CA ALA A 345 6.32 -25.02 20.02
C ALA A 345 5.00 -24.57 20.66
N TYR A 346 4.29 -25.48 21.33
CA TYR A 346 3.01 -25.12 21.94
C TYR A 346 2.69 -25.90 23.23
N VAL A 347 1.78 -25.31 24.01
CA VAL A 347 1.11 -25.90 25.18
C VAL A 347 -0.38 -25.64 25.04
N THR A 348 -1.20 -26.64 25.35
CA THR A 348 -2.65 -26.47 25.52
C THR A 348 -2.98 -26.36 27.01
N VAL A 349 -3.93 -25.52 27.35
CA VAL A 349 -4.46 -25.36 28.72
C VAL A 349 -5.84 -25.99 28.75
N ALA A 350 -5.97 -27.12 29.43
CA ALA A 350 -7.26 -27.80 29.56
C ALA A 350 -8.23 -27.02 30.45
N GLU A 351 -9.52 -27.38 30.44
CA GLU A 351 -10.57 -26.73 31.25
C GLU A 351 -10.29 -26.80 32.76
N ASP A 352 -9.57 -27.81 33.21
CA ASP A 352 -9.15 -27.96 34.61
C ASP A 352 -7.82 -27.29 34.93
N GLY A 353 -7.26 -26.53 33.97
CA GLY A 353 -5.96 -25.86 34.06
C GLY A 353 -4.75 -26.79 33.83
N THR A 354 -4.95 -28.05 33.55
CA THR A 354 -3.85 -28.97 33.24
C THR A 354 -3.21 -28.66 31.91
N LEU A 355 -1.86 -28.61 31.88
CA LEU A 355 -1.11 -28.33 30.66
C LEU A 355 -0.87 -29.61 29.84
N GLY A 356 -1.19 -29.53 28.54
CA GLY A 356 -0.95 -30.55 27.55
C GLY A 356 0.04 -30.13 26.46
N GLY A 357 0.38 -31.06 25.58
CA GLY A 357 1.21 -30.77 24.42
C GLY A 357 2.71 -31.10 24.61
N PRO A 358 3.51 -30.85 23.56
CA PRO A 358 4.93 -31.25 23.55
C PRO A 358 5.79 -30.51 24.60
N VAL A 359 5.57 -29.23 24.79
CA VAL A 359 6.36 -28.42 25.73
C VAL A 359 6.07 -28.84 27.17
N ALA A 360 4.79 -29.05 27.52
CA ALA A 360 4.38 -29.41 28.87
C ALA A 360 5.07 -30.70 29.40
N LYS A 361 5.51 -31.59 28.52
CA LYS A 361 6.20 -32.84 28.88
C LYS A 361 7.70 -32.62 29.17
N ASN A 362 8.27 -31.51 28.77
CA ASN A 362 9.70 -31.25 28.81
C ASN A 362 10.12 -30.15 29.79
N ILE A 363 9.15 -29.46 30.40
CA ILE A 363 9.37 -28.43 31.43
C ILE A 363 9.16 -29.03 32.82
N THR A 364 9.73 -28.39 33.83
CA THR A 364 9.63 -28.83 35.23
C THR A 364 8.21 -28.64 35.78
N ASP A 365 7.88 -29.31 36.91
CA ASP A 365 6.57 -29.16 37.55
C ASP A 365 6.34 -27.71 38.05
N ALA A 366 7.40 -27.03 38.51
CA ALA A 366 7.33 -25.64 38.92
C ALA A 366 7.02 -24.71 37.72
N GLU A 367 7.69 -24.90 36.60
CA GLU A 367 7.41 -24.15 35.35
C GLU A 367 6.00 -24.46 34.83
N ARG A 368 5.55 -25.69 34.94
CA ARG A 368 4.21 -26.11 34.51
C ARG A 368 3.11 -25.45 35.34
N ALA A 369 3.31 -25.35 36.64
CA ALA A 369 2.31 -24.79 37.57
C ALA A 369 2.02 -23.29 37.35
N GLY A 370 3.00 -22.51 36.88
CA GLY A 370 2.86 -21.05 36.70
C GLY A 370 2.74 -20.57 35.28
N LEU A 371 2.93 -21.45 34.28
CA LEU A 371 3.09 -21.03 32.88
C LEU A 371 1.85 -20.35 32.31
N ALA A 372 0.65 -20.89 32.53
CA ALA A 372 -0.60 -20.31 32.03
C ALA A 372 -0.77 -18.86 32.54
N GLN A 373 -0.56 -18.64 33.84
CA GLN A 373 -0.63 -17.32 34.43
C GLN A 373 0.45 -16.38 33.88
N ALA A 374 1.69 -16.86 33.74
CA ALA A 374 2.80 -16.06 33.22
C ALA A 374 2.58 -15.65 31.75
N ALA A 375 1.93 -16.48 30.96
CA ALA A 375 1.58 -16.20 29.58
C ALA A 375 0.24 -15.45 29.42
N GLY A 376 -0.54 -15.26 30.49
CA GLY A 376 -1.87 -14.67 30.43
C GLY A 376 -2.90 -15.54 29.73
N ALA A 377 -2.73 -16.88 29.77
CA ALA A 377 -3.61 -17.83 29.13
C ALA A 377 -4.69 -18.33 30.11
N GLU A 378 -5.90 -18.53 29.61
CA GLU A 378 -7.04 -19.06 30.34
C GLU A 378 -7.28 -20.56 30.02
N PRO A 379 -8.06 -21.27 30.84
CA PRO A 379 -8.53 -22.61 30.47
C PRO A 379 -9.20 -22.63 29.09
N GLY A 380 -8.85 -23.62 28.27
CA GLY A 380 -9.30 -23.72 26.88
C GLY A 380 -8.34 -23.12 25.85
N ASP A 381 -7.32 -22.36 26.25
CA ASP A 381 -6.39 -21.69 25.35
C ASP A 381 -5.22 -22.58 24.89
N CYS A 382 -4.55 -22.11 23.83
CA CYS A 382 -3.26 -22.65 23.39
C CYS A 382 -2.21 -21.54 23.43
N ILE A 383 -1.04 -21.85 23.99
CA ILE A 383 0.12 -20.96 24.04
C ILE A 383 1.11 -21.44 22.97
N PHE A 384 1.43 -20.60 22.00
CA PHE A 384 2.50 -20.81 21.05
C PHE A 384 3.78 -20.09 21.50
N PHE A 385 4.94 -20.72 21.22
CA PHE A 385 6.25 -20.20 21.63
C PHE A 385 7.18 -20.08 20.45
N ALA A 386 8.03 -19.06 20.50
CA ALA A 386 9.24 -18.97 19.69
C ALA A 386 10.43 -18.70 20.62
N ALA A 387 11.54 -19.41 20.37
CA ALA A 387 12.77 -19.27 21.14
C ALA A 387 13.97 -19.22 20.20
N GLY A 388 14.87 -18.25 20.40
CA GLY A 388 16.03 -18.03 19.55
C GLY A 388 16.54 -16.58 19.58
N PRO A 389 17.08 -16.08 18.45
CA PRO A 389 17.36 -14.66 18.28
C PRO A 389 16.10 -13.82 18.46
N VAL A 390 16.24 -12.66 19.10
CA VAL A 390 15.09 -11.82 19.50
C VAL A 390 14.22 -11.45 18.32
N ASP A 391 14.80 -10.86 17.26
CA ASP A 391 14.06 -10.28 16.17
C ASP A 391 13.30 -11.32 15.35
N SER A 392 13.95 -12.42 14.97
CA SER A 392 13.32 -13.49 14.21
C SER A 392 12.23 -14.22 15.02
N SER A 393 12.41 -14.34 16.34
CA SER A 393 11.41 -14.95 17.22
C SER A 393 10.19 -14.05 17.38
N ARG A 394 10.39 -12.75 17.59
CA ARG A 394 9.31 -11.75 17.64
C ARG A 394 8.55 -11.66 16.32
N ALA A 395 9.25 -11.64 15.18
CA ALA A 395 8.65 -11.63 13.86
C ALA A 395 7.77 -12.87 13.60
N LEU A 396 8.23 -14.07 14.00
CA LEU A 396 7.44 -15.29 13.90
C LEU A 396 6.18 -15.23 14.77
N LEU A 397 6.30 -14.78 16.02
CA LEU A 397 5.16 -14.64 16.93
C LEU A 397 4.19 -13.55 16.46
N GLY A 398 4.68 -12.44 15.92
CA GLY A 398 3.85 -11.39 15.32
C GLY A 398 3.04 -11.90 14.13
N ALA A 399 3.67 -12.69 13.26
CA ALA A 399 2.97 -13.38 12.17
C ALA A 399 1.94 -14.39 12.70
N ALA A 400 2.28 -15.16 13.74
CA ALA A 400 1.35 -16.09 14.38
C ALA A 400 0.17 -15.36 15.03
N ARG A 401 0.39 -14.19 15.65
CA ARG A 401 -0.65 -13.32 16.19
C ARG A 401 -1.70 -12.95 15.13
N LEU A 402 -1.25 -12.49 13.95
CA LEU A 402 -2.15 -12.14 12.84
C LEU A 402 -2.93 -13.34 12.33
N GLU A 403 -2.29 -14.50 12.22
CA GLU A 403 -2.94 -15.74 11.82
C GLU A 403 -3.97 -16.21 12.84
N ILE A 404 -3.68 -16.07 14.15
CA ILE A 404 -4.63 -16.31 15.24
C ILE A 404 -5.83 -15.37 15.11
N GLY A 405 -5.59 -14.08 14.93
CA GLY A 405 -6.65 -13.08 14.75
C GLY A 405 -7.62 -13.46 13.63
N LYS A 406 -7.11 -13.91 12.50
CA LYS A 406 -7.92 -14.40 11.37
C LYS A 406 -8.69 -15.66 11.69
N ARG A 407 -8.01 -16.70 12.20
CA ARG A 407 -8.64 -18.02 12.47
C ARG A 407 -9.68 -17.96 13.58
N CYS A 408 -9.47 -17.12 14.57
CA CYS A 408 -10.40 -16.97 15.69
C CYS A 408 -11.48 -15.89 15.43
N GLY A 409 -11.48 -15.23 14.26
CA GLY A 409 -12.45 -14.19 13.93
C GLY A 409 -12.37 -12.97 14.86
N LEU A 410 -11.18 -12.65 15.37
CA LEU A 410 -10.96 -11.53 16.29
C LEU A 410 -10.83 -10.19 15.58
N ILE A 411 -10.59 -10.22 14.26
CA ILE A 411 -10.41 -9.02 13.43
C ILE A 411 -11.77 -8.59 12.91
N ASN A 412 -12.21 -7.39 13.29
CA ASN A 412 -13.39 -6.78 12.71
C ASN A 412 -12.98 -5.89 11.52
N ASP A 413 -13.37 -6.29 10.31
CA ASP A 413 -13.03 -5.58 9.06
C ASP A 413 -13.78 -4.25 8.87
N ASP A 414 -14.76 -3.94 9.72
CA ASP A 414 -15.47 -2.66 9.73
C ASP A 414 -14.85 -1.65 10.70
N GLU A 415 -13.85 -2.06 11.49
CA GLU A 415 -13.14 -1.19 12.41
C GLU A 415 -11.88 -0.60 11.79
N TRP A 416 -11.58 0.65 12.16
CA TRP A 416 -10.37 1.35 11.80
C TRP A 416 -9.51 1.59 13.04
N SER A 417 -8.25 1.22 12.95
CA SER A 417 -7.27 1.46 14.00
C SER A 417 -6.01 2.10 13.42
N PHE A 418 -5.66 3.25 13.95
CA PHE A 418 -4.51 4.03 13.52
C PHE A 418 -3.51 4.16 14.65
N VAL A 419 -2.24 4.16 14.30
CA VAL A 419 -1.14 4.43 15.24
C VAL A 419 0.06 5.01 14.50
N TRP A 420 0.68 6.03 15.09
CA TRP A 420 2.00 6.47 14.70
C TRP A 420 3.05 5.60 15.38
N VAL A 421 3.91 4.98 14.58
CA VAL A 421 5.11 4.30 15.06
C VAL A 421 6.29 5.26 14.94
N VAL A 422 6.93 5.56 16.07
CA VAL A 422 8.00 6.55 16.19
C VAL A 422 9.25 5.91 16.78
N ASP A 423 10.37 6.62 16.75
CA ASP A 423 11.61 6.19 17.39
C ASP A 423 12.17 4.88 16.81
N ALA A 424 12.06 4.72 15.49
CA ALA A 424 12.69 3.61 14.78
C ALA A 424 14.23 3.70 14.87
N PRO A 425 14.96 2.59 14.72
CA PRO A 425 16.42 2.62 14.61
C PRO A 425 16.86 3.49 13.42
N LEU A 426 17.94 4.26 13.60
CA LEU A 426 18.51 5.04 12.50
C LEU A 426 19.24 4.15 11.50
N PHE A 427 19.93 3.13 12.01
CA PHE A 427 20.70 2.17 11.23
C PHE A 427 20.29 0.74 11.54
N LYS A 428 20.47 -0.14 10.54
CA LYS A 428 20.39 -1.59 10.70
C LYS A 428 21.63 -2.27 10.13
N PRO A 429 21.96 -3.51 10.53
CA PRO A 429 23.07 -4.26 9.95
C PRO A 429 22.87 -4.43 8.44
N SER A 430 23.93 -4.15 7.65
CA SER A 430 23.88 -4.30 6.19
C SER A 430 23.62 -5.74 5.73
N ALA A 431 24.02 -6.73 6.52
CA ALA A 431 23.75 -8.15 6.24
C ALA A 431 22.26 -8.47 6.36
N GLU A 432 21.56 -7.87 7.32
CA GLU A 432 20.12 -7.99 7.54
C GLU A 432 19.34 -7.33 6.39
N ALA A 433 19.70 -6.09 6.03
CA ALA A 433 19.10 -5.40 4.90
C ALA A 433 19.15 -6.24 3.61
N ARG A 434 20.30 -6.87 3.31
CA ARG A 434 20.45 -7.73 2.14
C ARG A 434 19.64 -9.02 2.23
N ALA A 435 19.45 -9.57 3.43
CA ALA A 435 18.61 -10.74 3.66
C ALA A 435 17.13 -10.42 3.41
N ASP A 436 16.71 -9.19 3.73
CA ASP A 436 15.36 -8.68 3.47
C ASP A 436 15.11 -8.32 2.00
N GLY A 437 16.17 -8.33 1.17
CA GLY A 437 16.11 -7.99 -0.25
C GLY A 437 16.34 -6.50 -0.55
N ASP A 438 16.69 -5.70 0.46
CA ASP A 438 17.00 -4.28 0.30
C ASP A 438 18.39 -4.07 -0.29
N VAL A 439 18.58 -2.96 -0.98
CA VAL A 439 19.89 -2.51 -1.46
C VAL A 439 20.59 -1.75 -0.33
N ALA A 440 21.53 -2.43 0.35
CA ALA A 440 22.34 -1.77 1.37
C ALA A 440 23.24 -0.70 0.72
N LEU A 441 23.09 0.55 1.18
CA LEU A 441 23.92 1.66 0.77
C LEU A 441 25.26 1.64 1.52
N GLY A 442 26.33 1.91 0.78
CA GLY A 442 27.69 1.94 1.36
C GLY A 442 28.31 0.56 1.56
N LYS A 443 29.49 0.54 2.20
CA LYS A 443 30.34 -0.65 2.34
C LYS A 443 30.56 -1.09 3.78
N SER A 444 29.98 -0.38 4.75
CA SER A 444 30.14 -0.71 6.16
C SER A 444 29.22 -1.83 6.63
N ALA A 445 29.32 -2.18 7.90
CA ALA A 445 28.41 -3.11 8.57
C ALA A 445 27.01 -2.52 8.79
N TRP A 446 26.82 -1.21 8.59
CA TRP A 446 25.57 -0.48 8.85
C TRP A 446 25.03 0.17 7.60
N THR A 447 23.69 0.18 7.48
CA THR A 447 22.95 0.94 6.47
C THR A 447 21.78 1.66 7.12
N ALA A 448 21.26 2.74 6.49
CA ALA A 448 20.10 3.45 7.01
C ALA A 448 18.83 2.57 6.95
N VAL A 449 17.96 2.68 7.94
CA VAL A 449 16.66 1.98 7.97
C VAL A 449 15.70 2.61 6.96
N HIS A 450 15.58 3.95 6.95
CA HIS A 450 14.76 4.69 6.00
C HIS A 450 15.61 5.12 4.79
N HIS A 451 16.22 6.30 4.85
CA HIS A 451 17.16 6.78 3.84
C HIS A 451 18.28 7.60 4.51
N ALA A 452 19.38 7.79 3.79
CA ALA A 452 20.59 8.43 4.30
C ALA A 452 20.45 9.89 4.73
N PHE A 453 19.31 10.53 4.44
CA PHE A 453 18.99 11.92 4.77
C PHE A 453 18.08 12.07 5.98
N THR A 454 17.74 10.96 6.65
CA THR A 454 16.96 10.97 7.90
C THR A 454 17.82 11.48 9.04
N SER A 455 17.34 12.47 9.78
CA SER A 455 18.05 13.01 10.95
C SER A 455 18.07 12.01 12.11
N PRO A 456 19.18 11.89 12.83
CA PRO A 456 19.16 11.32 14.16
C PRO A 456 18.20 12.13 15.05
N LYS A 457 17.58 11.50 16.03
CA LYS A 457 16.87 12.23 17.09
C LYS A 457 17.80 13.19 17.81
N PRO A 458 17.30 14.34 18.32
CA PRO A 458 18.13 15.32 19.01
C PRO A 458 18.99 14.72 20.13
N GLU A 459 18.46 13.81 20.92
CA GLU A 459 19.16 13.13 21.99
C GLU A 459 20.28 12.18 21.53
N CYS A 460 20.24 11.71 20.28
CA CYS A 460 21.25 10.84 19.68
C CYS A 460 22.31 11.61 18.87
N LEU A 461 22.15 12.92 18.67
CA LEU A 461 22.96 13.69 17.73
C LEU A 461 24.46 13.68 18.03
N GLU A 462 24.84 13.58 19.29
CA GLU A 462 26.25 13.54 19.72
C GLU A 462 26.86 12.13 19.70
N SER A 463 26.03 11.07 19.67
CA SER A 463 26.50 9.68 19.88
C SER A 463 26.18 8.70 18.76
N PHE A 464 25.36 9.06 17.78
CA PHE A 464 24.86 8.10 16.78
C PHE A 464 25.95 7.42 15.94
N ASP A 465 27.08 8.06 15.77
CA ASP A 465 28.22 7.51 15.01
C ASP A 465 29.16 6.66 15.89
N SER A 466 29.21 6.90 17.20
CA SER A 466 29.96 6.07 18.15
C SER A 466 29.18 4.83 18.62
N ASP A 467 27.85 4.89 18.57
CA ASP A 467 26.94 3.81 18.96
C ASP A 467 25.78 3.66 17.94
N PRO A 468 26.05 3.23 16.69
CA PRO A 468 25.05 3.14 15.64
C PRO A 468 23.90 2.18 15.96
N GLY A 469 24.17 1.14 16.73
CA GLY A 469 23.16 0.12 17.09
C GLY A 469 22.05 0.62 18.01
N ASN A 470 22.27 1.71 18.75
CA ASN A 470 21.30 2.33 19.63
C ASN A 470 20.81 3.70 19.14
N ALA A 471 21.27 4.13 17.97
CA ALA A 471 20.87 5.41 17.38
C ALA A 471 19.43 5.37 16.90
N LEU A 472 18.62 6.35 17.32
CA LEU A 472 17.23 6.49 16.92
C LEU A 472 17.08 7.51 15.80
N ALA A 473 16.22 7.19 14.83
CA ALA A 473 15.80 8.07 13.75
C ALA A 473 14.73 9.07 14.24
N TYR A 474 14.81 10.29 13.76
CA TYR A 474 13.73 11.26 13.90
C TYR A 474 12.67 11.03 12.81
N ALA A 475 12.13 9.80 12.83
CA ALA A 475 11.21 9.27 11.84
C ALA A 475 9.88 8.87 12.48
N TYR A 476 8.86 8.79 11.66
CA TYR A 476 7.48 8.50 12.04
C TYR A 476 6.75 7.83 10.88
N ASP A 477 6.13 6.67 11.17
CA ASP A 477 5.33 5.92 10.21
C ASP A 477 3.89 5.86 10.69
N ILE A 478 2.94 6.07 9.80
CA ILE A 478 1.52 5.92 10.08
C ILE A 478 1.04 4.54 9.64
N VAL A 479 0.47 3.83 10.59
CA VAL A 479 -0.05 2.47 10.40
C VAL A 479 -1.57 2.49 10.54
N CYS A 480 -2.27 1.84 9.62
CA CYS A 480 -3.71 1.63 9.63
C CYS A 480 -4.01 0.14 9.44
N ASN A 481 -4.70 -0.48 10.43
CA ASN A 481 -5.11 -1.89 10.35
C ASN A 481 -3.97 -2.85 9.95
N GLY A 482 -2.80 -2.69 10.53
CA GLY A 482 -1.63 -3.53 10.24
C GLY A 482 -0.92 -3.20 8.92
N ASN A 483 -1.26 -2.10 8.26
CA ASN A 483 -0.62 -1.61 7.04
C ASN A 483 0.05 -0.26 7.31
N GLU A 484 1.32 -0.15 6.99
CA GLU A 484 2.00 1.14 6.86
C GLU A 484 1.43 1.87 5.65
N ILE A 485 0.76 2.99 5.87
CA ILE A 485 0.11 3.80 4.84
C ILE A 485 0.90 5.06 4.49
N GLY A 486 1.92 5.36 5.26
CA GLY A 486 2.83 6.48 5.01
C GLY A 486 3.96 6.48 6.00
N GLY A 487 5.06 7.11 5.61
CA GLY A 487 6.24 7.27 6.45
C GLY A 487 6.98 8.55 6.14
N GLY A 488 7.64 9.10 7.14
CA GLY A 488 8.38 10.33 7.03
C GLY A 488 9.44 10.51 8.10
N SER A 489 10.19 11.58 7.96
CA SER A 489 11.21 11.96 8.95
C SER A 489 11.50 13.46 8.91
N ILE A 490 12.13 13.95 9.97
CA ILE A 490 12.89 15.18 9.92
C ILE A 490 14.20 14.88 9.20
N ARG A 491 14.62 15.77 8.30
CA ARG A 491 15.79 15.57 7.45
C ARG A 491 17.03 16.19 8.06
N ILE A 492 18.18 15.65 7.69
CA ILE A 492 19.45 16.31 7.94
C ILE A 492 19.52 17.55 7.03
N HIS A 493 19.81 18.72 7.63
CA HIS A 493 20.03 19.98 6.92
C HIS A 493 21.44 20.54 7.13
N ARG A 494 22.23 19.89 8.01
CA ARG A 494 23.60 20.28 8.35
C ARG A 494 24.59 19.33 7.65
N SER A 495 25.53 19.91 6.92
CA SER A 495 26.55 19.13 6.17
C SER A 495 27.42 18.27 7.09
N ASP A 496 27.81 18.76 8.28
CA ASP A 496 28.63 18.02 9.23
C ASP A 496 27.92 16.77 9.76
N VAL A 497 26.63 16.84 10.01
CA VAL A 497 25.82 15.67 10.43
C VAL A 497 25.69 14.67 9.28
N GLN A 498 25.46 15.16 8.06
CA GLN A 498 25.34 14.32 6.86
C GLN A 498 26.62 13.53 6.57
N GLU A 499 27.78 14.16 6.70
CA GLU A 499 29.08 13.51 6.54
C GLU A 499 29.25 12.38 7.58
N ARG A 500 28.90 12.61 8.84
CA ARG A 500 28.96 11.60 9.89
C ARG A 500 28.05 10.41 9.59
N VAL A 501 26.82 10.64 9.11
CA VAL A 501 25.90 9.56 8.72
C VAL A 501 26.49 8.74 7.55
N PHE A 502 27.02 9.39 6.52
CA PHE A 502 27.68 8.70 5.42
C PHE A 502 28.89 7.87 5.88
N ASN A 503 29.68 8.40 6.82
CA ASN A 503 30.82 7.67 7.37
C ASN A 503 30.40 6.40 8.10
N VAL A 504 29.30 6.43 8.89
CA VAL A 504 28.75 5.23 9.52
C VAL A 504 28.34 4.19 8.47
N MET A 505 27.77 4.63 7.35
CA MET A 505 27.36 3.74 6.24
C MET A 505 28.55 3.29 5.37
N GLY A 506 29.74 3.85 5.57
CA GLY A 506 30.93 3.55 4.75
C GLY A 506 30.85 4.14 3.33
N ILE A 507 30.17 5.27 3.17
CA ILE A 507 30.13 6.08 1.95
C ILE A 507 31.21 7.16 2.08
N GLY A 508 32.29 7.03 1.30
CA GLY A 508 33.37 8.03 1.31
C GLY A 508 32.96 9.32 0.62
N GLU A 509 33.73 10.40 0.88
CA GLU A 509 33.46 11.75 0.35
C GLU A 509 33.31 11.76 -1.19
N GLN A 510 34.20 11.08 -1.92
CA GLN A 510 34.12 10.98 -3.37
C GLN A 510 32.83 10.31 -3.83
N GLU A 511 32.45 9.19 -3.21
CA GLU A 511 31.22 8.46 -3.54
C GLU A 511 29.98 9.29 -3.20
N ALA A 512 29.98 9.99 -2.06
CA ALA A 512 28.91 10.89 -1.66
C ALA A 512 28.73 12.02 -2.67
N GLN A 513 29.86 12.63 -3.11
CA GLN A 513 29.84 13.68 -4.11
C GLN A 513 29.38 13.20 -5.48
N GLU A 514 29.78 11.99 -5.90
CA GLU A 514 29.34 11.39 -7.16
C GLU A 514 27.83 11.12 -7.18
N LYS A 515 27.27 10.62 -6.08
CA LYS A 515 25.87 10.20 -5.99
C LYS A 515 24.93 11.35 -5.61
N PHE A 516 25.32 12.18 -4.66
CA PHE A 516 24.46 13.17 -3.99
C PHE A 516 25.02 14.59 -4.03
N GLY A 517 26.08 14.83 -4.81
CA GLY A 517 26.83 16.10 -4.81
C GLY A 517 25.96 17.33 -5.01
N PHE A 518 24.97 17.26 -5.91
CA PHE A 518 24.05 18.38 -6.17
C PHE A 518 23.21 18.78 -4.94
N LEU A 519 22.83 17.82 -4.07
CA LEU A 519 22.13 18.10 -2.82
C LEU A 519 23.09 18.59 -1.74
N LEU A 520 24.27 17.96 -1.62
CA LEU A 520 25.31 18.36 -0.66
C LEU A 520 25.81 19.78 -0.94
N ASP A 521 25.94 20.13 -2.20
CA ASP A 521 26.30 21.50 -2.61
C ASP A 521 25.19 22.49 -2.27
N ALA A 522 23.94 22.14 -2.46
CA ALA A 522 22.81 22.98 -2.08
C ALA A 522 22.76 23.27 -0.58
N PHE A 523 23.11 22.30 0.27
CA PHE A 523 23.15 22.51 1.73
C PHE A 523 24.14 23.56 2.18
N LYS A 524 25.18 23.86 1.38
CA LYS A 524 26.15 24.94 1.66
C LYS A 524 25.52 26.33 1.58
N PHE A 525 24.34 26.46 0.95
CA PHE A 525 23.65 27.73 0.74
C PHE A 525 22.49 27.96 1.71
N GLY A 526 22.58 27.45 2.93
CA GLY A 526 21.63 27.74 4.00
C GLY A 526 20.34 26.91 3.91
N ALA A 527 20.47 25.60 3.87
CA ALA A 527 19.33 24.71 3.95
C ALA A 527 18.58 24.91 5.28
N PRO A 528 17.25 25.14 5.25
CA PRO A 528 16.46 25.27 6.47
C PRO A 528 16.29 23.89 7.15
N PRO A 529 16.01 23.82 8.46
CA PRO A 529 15.43 22.64 9.06
C PRO A 529 14.16 22.26 8.31
N HIS A 530 13.98 21.00 7.92
CA HIS A 530 12.82 20.54 7.15
C HIS A 530 12.48 19.08 7.44
N GLY A 531 11.26 18.73 7.14
CA GLY A 531 10.74 17.38 7.28
C GLY A 531 9.55 17.15 6.39
N GLY A 532 9.15 15.92 6.24
CA GLY A 532 8.05 15.56 5.36
C GLY A 532 7.58 14.12 5.53
N ILE A 533 6.58 13.77 4.75
CA ILE A 533 5.97 12.45 4.74
C ILE A 533 5.56 12.05 3.31
N ALA A 534 5.64 10.76 3.01
CA ALA A 534 5.09 10.19 1.79
C ALA A 534 4.04 9.15 2.14
N PHE A 535 2.85 9.28 1.57
CA PHE A 535 1.77 8.30 1.70
C PHE A 535 1.74 7.36 0.51
N GLY A 536 1.61 6.06 0.75
CA GLY A 536 1.34 5.06 -0.27
C GLY A 536 -0.09 5.20 -0.78
N TRP A 537 -0.28 5.98 -1.85
CA TRP A 537 -1.60 6.40 -2.30
C TRP A 537 -2.46 5.23 -2.77
N ASP A 538 -1.86 4.29 -3.48
CA ASP A 538 -2.54 3.06 -3.92
C ASP A 538 -3.01 2.22 -2.73
N ARG A 539 -2.20 2.13 -1.67
CA ARG A 539 -2.53 1.39 -0.44
C ARG A 539 -3.67 2.05 0.32
N ILE A 540 -3.67 3.38 0.46
CA ILE A 540 -4.77 4.12 1.09
C ILE A 540 -6.07 3.84 0.34
N VAL A 541 -6.08 3.96 -0.99
CA VAL A 541 -7.29 3.71 -1.78
C VAL A 541 -7.74 2.25 -1.68
N SER A 542 -6.82 1.27 -1.64
CA SER A 542 -7.18 -0.13 -1.48
C SER A 542 -7.85 -0.41 -0.12
N LEU A 543 -7.38 0.22 0.96
CA LEU A 543 -8.00 0.13 2.27
C LEU A 543 -9.42 0.73 2.26
N LEU A 544 -9.60 1.93 1.71
CA LEU A 544 -10.89 2.61 1.63
C LEU A 544 -11.93 1.85 0.81
N THR A 545 -11.50 1.09 -0.20
CA THR A 545 -12.36 0.26 -1.06
C THR A 545 -12.46 -1.19 -0.58
N LYS A 546 -11.74 -1.56 0.47
CA LYS A 546 -11.60 -2.95 0.95
C LYS A 546 -11.15 -3.91 -0.17
N ALA A 547 -10.28 -3.43 -1.07
CA ALA A 547 -9.74 -4.21 -2.17
C ALA A 547 -8.64 -5.16 -1.68
N ASP A 548 -8.62 -6.39 -2.21
CA ASP A 548 -7.63 -7.42 -1.85
C ASP A 548 -6.21 -7.11 -2.38
N SER A 549 -6.14 -6.27 -3.41
CA SER A 549 -4.87 -5.91 -4.05
C SER A 549 -4.87 -4.45 -4.51
N ILE A 550 -3.71 -3.80 -4.45
CA ILE A 550 -3.54 -2.44 -5.03
C ILE A 550 -3.78 -2.44 -6.55
N ARG A 551 -3.71 -3.58 -7.24
CA ARG A 551 -4.06 -3.72 -8.67
C ARG A 551 -5.52 -3.38 -8.97
N ASP A 552 -6.40 -3.54 -8.00
CA ASP A 552 -7.83 -3.23 -8.16
C ASP A 552 -8.11 -1.72 -8.12
N VAL A 553 -7.20 -0.93 -7.58
CA VAL A 553 -7.33 0.53 -7.45
C VAL A 553 -6.42 1.32 -8.40
N ILE A 554 -5.70 0.63 -9.28
CA ILE A 554 -4.87 1.19 -10.35
C ILE A 554 -5.55 0.89 -11.69
N ALA A 555 -5.70 1.91 -12.56
CA ALA A 555 -6.43 1.73 -13.81
C ALA A 555 -5.79 0.64 -14.70
N PHE A 556 -4.49 0.69 -14.91
CA PHE A 556 -3.72 -0.26 -15.74
C PHE A 556 -2.48 -0.76 -14.98
N PRO A 557 -2.66 -1.69 -14.02
CA PRO A 557 -1.56 -2.25 -13.25
C PRO A 557 -0.79 -3.31 -14.04
N LYS A 558 0.41 -3.65 -13.57
CA LYS A 558 1.14 -4.84 -14.02
C LYS A 558 0.64 -6.08 -13.26
N SER A 559 0.79 -7.26 -13.87
CA SER A 559 0.56 -8.56 -13.20
C SER A 559 1.55 -8.81 -12.06
N GLY A 560 1.34 -9.87 -11.30
CA GLY A 560 2.25 -10.28 -10.23
C GLY A 560 3.69 -10.59 -10.67
N GLY A 561 3.93 -10.78 -11.97
CA GLY A 561 5.26 -10.94 -12.56
C GLY A 561 5.83 -9.67 -13.22
N GLY A 562 5.19 -8.51 -13.05
CA GLY A 562 5.62 -7.25 -13.66
C GLY A 562 5.30 -7.10 -15.15
N PHE A 563 4.56 -8.05 -15.72
CA PHE A 563 4.12 -8.04 -17.11
C PHE A 563 2.77 -7.34 -17.25
N ASP A 564 2.58 -6.61 -18.34
CA ASP A 564 1.30 -6.02 -18.72
C ASP A 564 0.59 -6.89 -19.78
N PRO A 565 -0.44 -7.66 -19.39
CA PRO A 565 -1.15 -8.52 -20.36
C PRO A 565 -1.93 -7.77 -21.43
N LEU A 566 -2.24 -6.48 -21.22
CA LEU A 566 -2.97 -5.66 -22.19
C LEU A 566 -2.08 -5.18 -23.32
N THR A 567 -0.90 -4.64 -22.99
CA THR A 567 0.04 -4.06 -23.98
C THR A 567 1.18 -5.00 -24.33
N GLU A 568 1.28 -6.15 -23.65
CA GLU A 568 2.37 -7.13 -23.77
C GLU A 568 3.75 -6.56 -23.41
N ALA A 569 3.77 -5.51 -22.56
CA ALA A 569 5.01 -4.93 -22.06
C ALA A 569 5.57 -5.71 -20.85
N PRO A 570 6.92 -5.87 -20.71
CA PRO A 570 7.94 -5.39 -21.64
C PRO A 570 8.02 -6.22 -22.93
N ALA A 571 8.32 -5.53 -24.03
CA ALA A 571 8.42 -6.14 -25.35
C ALA A 571 9.83 -5.90 -25.95
N PRO A 572 10.33 -6.80 -26.84
CA PRO A 572 11.57 -6.58 -27.57
C PRO A 572 11.54 -5.29 -28.39
N ILE A 573 12.68 -4.62 -28.46
CA ILE A 573 12.89 -3.47 -29.37
C ILE A 573 13.55 -3.93 -30.68
N THR A 574 13.36 -3.16 -31.75
CA THR A 574 14.00 -3.47 -33.04
C THR A 574 15.51 -3.18 -33.01
N PRO A 575 16.30 -3.79 -33.92
CA PRO A 575 17.73 -3.48 -34.03
C PRO A 575 17.99 -1.98 -34.31
N GLU A 576 17.13 -1.34 -35.07
CA GLU A 576 17.17 0.11 -35.36
C GLU A 576 16.98 0.93 -34.09
N GLN A 577 15.93 0.63 -33.31
CA GLN A 577 15.68 1.28 -32.02
C GLN A 577 16.84 1.07 -31.03
N ARG A 578 17.42 -0.14 -30.98
CA ARG A 578 18.57 -0.45 -30.15
C ARG A 578 19.77 0.41 -30.53
N LYS A 579 20.04 0.54 -31.83
CA LYS A 579 21.12 1.37 -32.36
C LYS A 579 20.88 2.87 -32.09
N GLU A 580 19.66 3.36 -32.33
CA GLU A 580 19.28 4.76 -32.08
C GLU A 580 19.37 5.13 -30.60
N ALA A 581 18.99 4.20 -29.72
CA ALA A 581 19.07 4.39 -28.28
C ALA A 581 20.51 4.33 -27.72
N GLY A 582 21.48 3.86 -28.53
CA GLY A 582 22.88 3.76 -28.11
C GLY A 582 23.10 2.79 -26.94
N VAL A 583 22.27 1.74 -26.85
CA VAL A 583 22.28 0.81 -25.68
C VAL A 583 23.63 0.12 -25.50
N ASP A 584 24.33 -0.16 -26.60
CA ASP A 584 25.63 -0.85 -26.59
C ASP A 584 26.83 0.13 -26.66
N ALA A 585 26.60 1.43 -26.63
CA ALA A 585 27.67 2.44 -26.64
C ALA A 585 28.33 2.57 -25.27
N GLU A 586 29.64 2.72 -25.25
CA GLU A 586 30.36 3.16 -24.05
C GLU A 586 30.20 4.67 -23.87
N PRO A 587 30.14 5.19 -22.63
CA PRO A 587 30.09 6.62 -22.41
C PRO A 587 31.40 7.28 -22.87
N ASP A 588 31.28 8.46 -23.51
CA ASP A 588 32.44 9.27 -23.79
C ASP A 588 33.20 9.55 -22.48
N LYS A 589 34.51 9.39 -22.50
CA LYS A 589 35.34 9.73 -21.34
C LYS A 589 35.08 11.20 -21.03
N ALA A 590 34.44 11.45 -19.88
CA ALA A 590 34.13 12.81 -19.44
C ALA A 590 35.41 13.66 -19.47
N GLU A 591 35.50 14.61 -20.39
CA GLU A 591 36.38 15.75 -20.20
C GLU A 591 35.94 16.43 -18.91
N LYS A 592 36.79 16.42 -17.88
CA LYS A 592 36.56 17.20 -16.67
C LYS A 592 36.27 18.62 -17.12
N PRO A 593 35.17 19.27 -16.68
CA PRO A 593 34.93 20.65 -17.04
C PRO A 593 36.16 21.47 -16.66
N ALA A 594 36.79 22.08 -17.64
CA ALA A 594 37.91 22.98 -17.45
C ALA A 594 37.41 24.18 -16.65
N GLY A 595 37.70 24.21 -15.36
CA GLY A 595 37.34 25.36 -14.52
C GLY A 595 37.08 25.11 -13.04
N ALA A 596 37.23 23.91 -12.51
CA ALA A 596 36.96 23.64 -11.08
C ALA A 596 38.11 23.95 -10.11
N ASP A 597 39.24 24.47 -10.60
CA ASP A 597 40.41 24.79 -9.77
C ASP A 597 40.59 26.29 -9.47
N LYS A 598 39.53 27.11 -9.55
CA LYS A 598 39.59 28.49 -9.10
C LYS A 598 38.21 29.00 -8.62
N ALA A 599 37.84 28.68 -7.40
CA ALA A 599 37.01 29.55 -6.55
C ALA A 599 37.19 29.14 -5.08
#